data_8519c7c6ecce7defdfbcc36139364256
#
_entry.id   8519c7c6ecce7defdfbcc36139364256
#
_cell.length_a   1.000
_cell.length_b   1.000
_cell.length_c   1.000
_cell.angle_alpha   90.00
_cell.angle_beta   90.00
_cell.angle_gamma   90.00
#
_symmetry.space_group_name_H-M   'P 1'
#
loop_
_entity.id
_entity.type
_entity.pdbx_description
1 polymer ?
#
loop_
_entity_poly.entity_id
_entity_poly.type
_entity_poly.pdbx_seq_one_letter_code
_entity_poly.pdbx_strand_id
1 'polypeptide(L)'
;MKKKYLLLAALVGMSAGTMAQKKGFSYKFYGQVRADLFYNTRTNSETVDGLFYMYPLDKLPDADGNDLNDQGNGNLYALYSRVGVDVAGPMLGKARTSAKVEVDFRGSGTSYSLFRLRHAYFNLDWGTSALLVGQTWHPLYGDVAPEILNLNMGAPFQPFSRAPQVRYRFTRKHFQLTASAIWQSQYLSVGPASDKAGETSTSKSQNFIKNSCVPEFYVGMDYRRPELIAGAGVHVSSIRPRTKSVVGSDTYKVDERVTGVSAEAHLKYTHERFLLSAKSVLGTNLTQTSTVGGYGITSVDPRTGEQTYTPLRTSATWLNVAYGKTWRPALFFGYLKNLGASTKVSDVLGTGTNLDQLLNATAELTYNRGNWKLGAEYSLCNAWYGDEFSAKAKALSSHTVMNHRVVMTAIYQF
;
A
#
# COMPACT_ATOMS: atom_id res chain seq x y z
N MET A 1 28.90 -10.21 26.84
CA MET A 1 28.79 -8.77 26.49
C MET A 1 29.69 -8.28 25.34
N LYS A 2 30.51 -9.11 24.69
CA LYS A 2 31.46 -8.67 23.63
C LYS A 2 30.93 -8.75 22.18
N LYS A 3 29.75 -9.30 21.92
CA LYS A 3 29.21 -9.46 20.54
C LYS A 3 28.29 -8.31 20.05
N LYS A 4 27.86 -7.40 20.94
CA LYS A 4 26.98 -6.27 20.56
C LYS A 4 27.71 -5.06 19.97
N TYR A 5 29.01 -4.96 20.19
CA TYR A 5 29.82 -3.82 19.66
C TYR A 5 30.41 -4.09 18.26
N LEU A 6 30.35 -5.33 17.76
CA LEU A 6 30.86 -5.63 16.42
C LEU A 6 29.96 -5.12 15.29
N LEU A 7 28.65 -5.04 15.51
CA LEU A 7 27.70 -4.53 14.49
C LEU A 7 27.76 -2.99 14.36
N LEU A 8 27.98 -2.28 15.48
CA LEU A 8 28.12 -0.83 15.45
C LEU A 8 29.46 -0.39 14.85
N ALA A 9 30.53 -1.14 15.10
CA ALA A 9 31.85 -0.90 14.50
C ALA A 9 31.88 -1.14 12.98
N ALA A 10 31.05 -2.05 12.45
CA ALA A 10 30.91 -2.29 11.02
C ALA A 10 30.22 -1.12 10.28
N LEU A 11 29.29 -0.41 10.94
CA LEU A 11 28.61 0.75 10.37
C LEU A 11 29.45 2.05 10.44
N VAL A 12 30.30 2.19 11.45
CA VAL A 12 31.20 3.35 11.61
C VAL A 12 32.50 3.18 10.82
N GLY A 13 32.95 1.96 10.59
CA GLY A 13 34.12 1.65 9.77
C GLY A 13 33.94 1.90 8.26
N MET A 14 32.73 2.13 7.80
CA MET A 14 32.47 2.43 6.38
C MET A 14 32.75 3.88 5.96
N SER A 15 33.04 4.78 6.88
CA SER A 15 33.28 6.19 6.56
C SER A 15 34.75 6.59 6.37
N ALA A 16 35.72 5.69 6.57
CA ALA A 16 37.15 5.99 6.49
C ALA A 16 38.00 4.99 5.67
N GLY A 17 37.39 4.00 5.05
CA GLY A 17 38.08 3.12 4.10
C GLY A 17 37.83 3.64 2.69
N THR A 18 38.85 4.03 1.95
CA THR A 18 38.85 3.95 0.48
C THR A 18 38.46 2.54 0.13
N MET A 19 37.15 2.29 0.01
CA MET A 19 36.68 1.05 -0.59
C MET A 19 37.35 0.99 -1.96
N ALA A 20 38.22 0.01 -2.17
CA ALA A 20 38.77 -0.27 -3.49
C ALA A 20 37.54 -0.44 -4.39
N GLN A 21 37.22 0.61 -5.17
CA GLN A 21 36.09 0.61 -6.07
C GLN A 21 36.28 -0.56 -7.02
N LYS A 22 35.49 -1.62 -6.81
CA LYS A 22 35.59 -2.82 -7.66
C LYS A 22 35.38 -2.34 -9.08
N LYS A 23 36.38 -2.57 -9.95
CA LYS A 23 36.41 -2.07 -11.32
C LYS A 23 35.08 -2.32 -12.03
N GLY A 24 34.38 -1.25 -12.47
CA GLY A 24 33.08 -1.34 -13.12
C GLY A 24 31.85 -1.19 -12.21
N PHE A 25 31.98 -0.91 -10.90
CA PHE A 25 30.87 -0.62 -9.99
C PHE A 25 30.90 0.83 -9.54
N SER A 26 29.71 1.44 -9.39
CA SER A 26 29.51 2.70 -8.68
C SER A 26 28.39 2.57 -7.64
N TYR A 27 28.55 3.29 -6.53
CA TYR A 27 27.64 3.25 -5.39
C TYR A 27 27.20 4.67 -5.06
N LYS A 28 25.91 4.88 -4.89
CA LYS A 28 25.31 6.14 -4.42
C LYS A 28 24.53 5.85 -3.15
N PHE A 29 25.07 6.23 -2.01
CA PHE A 29 24.36 6.22 -0.74
C PHE A 29 23.43 7.43 -0.66
N TYR A 30 22.26 7.23 -0.05
CA TYR A 30 21.28 8.27 0.18
C TYR A 30 20.43 7.93 1.41
N GLY A 31 19.75 8.92 1.93
CA GLY A 31 18.86 8.70 3.06
C GLY A 31 18.09 9.95 3.46
N GLN A 32 17.35 9.78 4.53
CA GLN A 32 16.69 10.89 5.21
C GLN A 32 16.51 10.59 6.69
N VAL A 33 16.63 11.62 7.50
CA VAL A 33 16.06 11.65 8.85
C VAL A 33 14.72 12.37 8.75
N ARG A 34 13.67 11.78 9.30
CA ARG A 34 12.33 12.34 9.25
C ARG A 34 11.66 12.22 10.61
N ALA A 35 11.17 13.35 11.12
CA ALA A 35 10.34 13.44 12.31
C ALA A 35 8.93 13.89 11.92
N ASP A 36 7.93 13.17 12.41
CA ASP A 36 6.50 13.43 12.17
C ASP A 36 5.79 13.59 13.51
N LEU A 37 5.18 14.74 13.74
CA LEU A 37 4.21 15.01 14.80
C LEU A 37 2.83 14.89 14.18
N PHE A 38 1.92 14.13 14.80
CA PHE A 38 0.55 14.06 14.35
C PHE A 38 -0.45 14.16 15.51
N TYR A 39 -1.65 14.60 15.17
CA TYR A 39 -2.81 14.60 16.04
C TYR A 39 -4.06 14.23 15.25
N ASN A 40 -4.91 13.38 15.84
CA ASN A 40 -6.22 12.98 15.33
C ASN A 40 -7.28 13.35 16.36
N THR A 41 -8.48 13.71 15.92
CA THR A 41 -9.63 13.93 16.82
C THR A 41 -10.38 12.65 17.18
N ARG A 42 -10.12 11.54 16.46
CA ARG A 42 -10.84 10.27 16.62
C ARG A 42 -9.87 9.09 16.49
N THR A 43 -10.21 7.95 17.09
CA THR A 43 -9.54 6.66 16.88
C THR A 43 -9.73 6.20 15.43
N ASN A 44 -8.69 5.62 14.84
CA ASN A 44 -8.64 5.33 13.41
C ASN A 44 -8.23 3.89 13.13
N SER A 45 -8.62 3.38 11.97
CA SER A 45 -7.96 2.24 11.35
C SER A 45 -6.59 2.71 10.86
N GLU A 46 -5.53 2.15 11.43
CA GLU A 46 -4.18 2.62 11.21
C GLU A 46 -3.15 1.51 11.38
N THR A 47 -1.92 1.76 10.96
CA THR A 47 -0.76 0.92 11.23
C THR A 47 0.44 1.79 11.57
N VAL A 48 1.53 1.15 12.08
CA VAL A 48 2.77 1.86 12.43
C VAL A 48 2.49 2.97 13.44
N ASP A 49 1.77 2.60 14.50
CA ASP A 49 1.50 3.47 15.67
C ASP A 49 0.92 4.85 15.28
N GLY A 50 -0.10 4.87 14.42
CA GLY A 50 -0.79 6.07 13.96
C GLY A 50 -0.13 6.82 12.80
N LEU A 51 1.11 6.48 12.43
CA LEU A 51 1.79 7.15 11.31
C LEU A 51 1.18 6.78 9.95
N PHE A 52 0.68 5.55 9.79
CA PHE A 52 -0.02 5.13 8.58
C PHE A 52 -1.52 5.11 8.84
N TYR A 53 -2.13 6.25 8.68
CA TYR A 53 -3.56 6.50 8.84
C TYR A 53 -4.34 5.97 7.63
N MET A 54 -5.53 5.39 7.87
CA MET A 54 -6.42 4.89 6.83
C MET A 54 -7.75 5.65 6.79
N TYR A 55 -8.56 5.51 7.85
CA TYR A 55 -9.89 6.12 7.99
C TYR A 55 -10.35 6.07 9.45
N PRO A 56 -11.29 6.96 9.89
CA PRO A 56 -11.82 6.93 11.25
C PRO A 56 -12.59 5.64 11.51
N LEU A 57 -12.47 5.08 12.72
CA LEU A 57 -13.25 3.93 13.16
C LEU A 57 -14.70 4.33 13.39
N ASP A 58 -15.60 3.36 13.24
CA ASP A 58 -17.03 3.48 13.51
C ASP A 58 -17.33 3.86 14.97
N LYS A 59 -18.56 4.21 15.27
CA LYS A 59 -19.02 4.39 16.63
C LYS A 59 -18.95 3.07 17.40
N LEU A 60 -18.46 3.14 18.62
CA LEU A 60 -18.41 2.02 19.55
C LEU A 60 -19.01 2.48 20.88
N PRO A 61 -20.34 2.34 21.08
CA PRO A 61 -20.97 2.81 22.31
C PRO A 61 -20.54 1.99 23.53
N ASP A 62 -20.27 2.68 24.64
CA ASP A 62 -20.14 2.08 25.95
C ASP A 62 -21.52 1.77 26.58
N ALA A 63 -21.54 1.33 27.84
CA ALA A 63 -22.77 1.00 28.56
C ALA A 63 -23.71 2.22 28.78
N ASP A 64 -23.17 3.44 28.76
CA ASP A 64 -23.88 4.69 28.93
C ASP A 64 -24.20 5.38 27.59
N GLY A 65 -23.80 4.77 26.46
CA GLY A 65 -24.03 5.28 25.10
C GLY A 65 -22.97 6.25 24.59
N ASN A 66 -21.86 6.46 25.32
CA ASN A 66 -20.75 7.29 24.85
C ASN A 66 -19.93 6.54 23.79
N ASP A 67 -19.45 7.25 22.79
CA ASP A 67 -18.63 6.65 21.72
C ASP A 67 -17.17 6.51 22.13
N LEU A 68 -16.71 5.29 22.42
CA LEU A 68 -15.34 4.97 22.81
C LEU A 68 -14.29 5.33 21.74
N ASN A 69 -14.69 5.45 20.48
CA ASN A 69 -13.81 5.86 19.38
C ASN A 69 -13.73 7.37 19.18
N ASP A 70 -14.61 8.16 19.83
CA ASP A 70 -14.55 9.62 19.82
C ASP A 70 -13.49 10.13 20.82
N GLN A 71 -12.24 9.73 20.55
CA GLN A 71 -11.10 10.05 21.42
C GLN A 71 -9.90 10.53 20.61
N GLY A 72 -9.40 11.72 20.95
CA GLY A 72 -8.21 12.29 20.35
C GLY A 72 -6.94 11.50 20.68
N ASN A 73 -6.03 11.42 19.74
CA ASN A 73 -4.71 10.80 19.92
C ASN A 73 -3.64 11.49 19.08
N GLY A 74 -2.39 11.38 19.50
CA GLY A 74 -1.27 11.96 18.78
C GLY A 74 0.08 11.55 19.36
N ASN A 75 1.13 11.67 18.56
CA ASN A 75 2.50 11.37 18.98
C ASN A 75 3.53 12.02 18.04
N LEU A 76 4.80 11.95 18.44
CA LEU A 76 5.95 12.34 17.61
C LEU A 76 6.86 11.14 17.41
N TYR A 77 7.14 10.81 16.14
CA TYR A 77 8.00 9.69 15.77
C TYR A 77 9.04 10.06 14.72
N ALA A 78 10.21 9.42 14.79
CA ALA A 78 11.24 9.49 13.76
C ALA A 78 11.38 8.17 12.96
N LEU A 79 10.39 7.29 13.02
CA LEU A 79 10.41 5.92 12.47
C LEU A 79 10.51 5.86 10.94
N TYR A 80 10.13 6.93 10.23
CA TYR A 80 10.19 6.95 8.76
C TYR A 80 11.55 7.46 8.22
N SER A 81 12.55 7.54 9.09
CA SER A 81 13.93 7.71 8.66
C SER A 81 14.38 6.50 7.85
N ARG A 82 15.15 6.72 6.80
CA ARG A 82 15.57 5.65 5.88
C ARG A 82 16.98 5.83 5.39
N VAL A 83 17.58 4.72 4.98
CA VAL A 83 18.86 4.68 4.28
C VAL A 83 18.77 3.72 3.11
N GLY A 84 19.53 4.01 2.06
CA GLY A 84 19.55 3.17 0.87
C GLY A 84 20.84 3.33 0.10
N VAL A 85 21.05 2.41 -0.84
CA VAL A 85 22.15 2.43 -1.79
C VAL A 85 21.63 2.07 -3.19
N ASP A 86 21.98 2.90 -4.16
CA ASP A 86 21.86 2.58 -5.59
C ASP A 86 23.21 2.10 -6.08
N VAL A 87 23.23 0.98 -6.77
CA VAL A 87 24.44 0.35 -7.32
C VAL A 87 24.29 0.29 -8.84
N ALA A 88 25.25 0.85 -9.58
CA ALA A 88 25.41 0.54 -10.99
C ALA A 88 26.58 -0.44 -11.15
N GLY A 89 26.38 -1.49 -11.90
CA GLY A 89 27.35 -2.56 -12.12
C GLY A 89 27.88 -2.61 -13.55
N PRO A 90 28.81 -3.54 -13.82
CA PRO A 90 29.32 -3.77 -15.18
C PRO A 90 28.20 -4.27 -16.11
N MET A 91 28.38 -4.09 -17.40
CA MET A 91 27.44 -4.61 -18.39
C MET A 91 27.33 -6.14 -18.31
N LEU A 92 26.14 -6.68 -18.45
CA LEU A 92 25.88 -8.09 -18.67
C LEU A 92 25.43 -8.29 -20.13
N GLY A 93 26.38 -8.68 -20.99
CA GLY A 93 26.16 -8.63 -22.42
C GLY A 93 25.86 -7.21 -22.88
N LYS A 94 24.67 -6.98 -23.43
CA LYS A 94 24.19 -5.65 -23.87
C LYS A 94 23.36 -4.92 -22.80
N ALA A 95 23.11 -5.54 -21.65
CA ALA A 95 22.30 -4.96 -20.59
C ALA A 95 23.15 -4.11 -19.63
N ARG A 96 22.72 -2.89 -19.32
CA ARG A 96 23.17 -2.11 -18.16
C ARG A 96 22.61 -2.77 -16.91
N THR A 97 23.46 -3.04 -15.92
CA THR A 97 23.03 -3.65 -14.66
C THR A 97 22.94 -2.62 -13.55
N SER A 98 21.92 -2.71 -12.74
CA SER A 98 21.79 -1.92 -11.50
C SER A 98 21.10 -2.71 -10.42
N ALA A 99 21.30 -2.29 -9.17
CA ALA A 99 20.61 -2.83 -8.01
C ALA A 99 20.25 -1.69 -7.04
N LYS A 100 19.23 -1.90 -6.24
CA LYS A 100 18.83 -0.99 -5.16
C LYS A 100 18.53 -1.77 -3.90
N VAL A 101 19.03 -1.29 -2.77
CA VAL A 101 18.60 -1.71 -1.45
C VAL A 101 18.21 -0.48 -0.65
N GLU A 102 17.02 -0.49 -0.02
CA GLU A 102 16.53 0.58 0.83
C GLU A 102 15.79 -0.01 2.04
N VAL A 103 16.07 0.52 3.23
CA VAL A 103 15.42 0.14 4.49
C VAL A 103 14.92 1.37 5.24
N ASP A 104 13.90 1.19 6.06
CA ASP A 104 13.44 2.17 7.06
C ASP A 104 13.23 1.49 8.42
N PHE A 105 12.89 2.27 9.46
CA PHE A 105 12.69 1.79 10.82
C PHE A 105 11.20 1.62 11.16
N ARG A 106 10.34 1.50 10.16
CA ARG A 106 8.90 1.33 10.33
C ARG A 106 8.53 -0.09 10.77
N GLY A 107 9.05 -0.56 11.89
CA GLY A 107 8.51 -1.71 12.59
C GLY A 107 7.03 -1.49 12.94
N SER A 108 6.30 -2.54 13.25
CA SER A 108 4.93 -2.50 13.76
C SER A 108 4.84 -3.20 15.11
N GLY A 109 3.82 -2.87 15.90
CA GLY A 109 3.62 -3.41 17.24
C GLY A 109 4.62 -2.84 18.25
N THR A 110 5.02 -3.66 19.22
CA THR A 110 5.90 -3.25 20.34
C THR A 110 7.38 -3.13 19.99
N SER A 111 7.78 -3.29 18.73
CA SER A 111 9.17 -3.31 18.27
C SER A 111 9.49 -2.06 17.45
N TYR A 112 9.75 -0.95 18.11
CA TYR A 112 9.96 0.38 17.51
C TYR A 112 11.20 0.53 16.63
N SER A 113 12.13 -0.39 16.63
CA SER A 113 13.40 -0.28 15.90
C SER A 113 13.64 -1.40 14.89
N LEU A 114 12.59 -2.07 14.44
CA LEU A 114 12.74 -3.10 13.43
C LEU A 114 13.05 -2.49 12.06
N PHE A 115 14.13 -2.98 11.45
CA PHE A 115 14.43 -2.71 10.06
C PHE A 115 13.35 -3.30 9.16
N ARG A 116 12.81 -2.48 8.27
CA ARG A 116 11.90 -2.94 7.24
C ARG A 116 12.55 -2.77 5.87
N LEU A 117 12.65 -3.87 5.11
CA LEU A 117 13.12 -3.86 3.75
C LEU A 117 12.08 -3.17 2.84
N ARG A 118 12.44 -2.03 2.24
CA ARG A 118 11.57 -1.29 1.32
C ARG A 118 11.76 -1.74 -0.12
N HIS A 119 13.00 -1.62 -0.57
CA HIS A 119 13.42 -2.01 -1.90
C HIS A 119 14.61 -2.95 -1.81
N ALA A 120 14.57 -4.05 -2.57
CA ALA A 120 15.68 -4.95 -2.79
C ALA A 120 15.48 -5.61 -4.15
N TYR A 121 16.08 -5.05 -5.19
CA TYR A 121 15.95 -5.56 -6.53
C TYR A 121 17.20 -5.31 -7.37
N PHE A 122 17.35 -6.09 -8.44
CA PHE A 122 18.25 -5.76 -9.52
C PHE A 122 17.47 -5.50 -10.81
N ASN A 123 18.09 -4.76 -11.71
CA ASN A 123 17.51 -4.39 -12.99
C ASN A 123 18.51 -4.60 -14.13
N LEU A 124 18.05 -5.19 -15.20
CA LEU A 124 18.75 -5.36 -16.47
C LEU A 124 18.06 -4.44 -17.49
N ASP A 125 18.80 -3.49 -18.06
CA ASP A 125 18.26 -2.48 -18.97
C ASP A 125 18.99 -2.55 -20.33
N TRP A 126 18.26 -2.87 -21.39
CA TRP A 126 18.71 -2.92 -22.77
C TRP A 126 18.35 -1.64 -23.57
N GLY A 127 17.89 -0.59 -22.91
CA GLY A 127 17.45 0.67 -23.51
C GLY A 127 15.97 0.67 -23.89
N THR A 128 15.56 -0.15 -24.83
CA THR A 128 14.13 -0.29 -25.20
C THR A 128 13.35 -1.22 -24.29
N SER A 129 14.03 -2.11 -23.61
CA SER A 129 13.41 -3.05 -22.67
C SER A 129 14.20 -3.13 -21.38
N ALA A 130 13.52 -3.45 -20.27
CA ALA A 130 14.14 -3.64 -18.97
C ALA A 130 13.47 -4.79 -18.21
N LEU A 131 14.25 -5.54 -17.46
CA LEU A 131 13.78 -6.60 -16.57
C LEU A 131 14.22 -6.30 -15.15
N LEU A 132 13.24 -6.14 -14.25
CA LEU A 132 13.45 -5.94 -12.82
C LEU A 132 13.04 -7.22 -12.08
N VAL A 133 13.89 -7.68 -11.16
CA VAL A 133 13.60 -8.83 -10.29
C VAL A 133 13.90 -8.44 -8.85
N GLY A 134 12.96 -8.69 -7.96
CA GLY A 134 13.06 -8.40 -6.53
C GLY A 134 11.90 -7.57 -6.00
N GLN A 135 12.06 -7.03 -4.79
CA GLN A 135 11.02 -6.30 -4.09
C GLN A 135 11.06 -4.80 -4.40
N THR A 136 9.95 -4.26 -4.87
CA THR A 136 9.75 -2.82 -5.07
C THR A 136 8.26 -2.48 -5.07
N TRP A 137 7.90 -1.23 -5.40
CA TRP A 137 6.52 -0.80 -5.50
C TRP A 137 5.70 -1.71 -6.42
N HIS A 138 4.52 -2.10 -5.93
CA HIS A 138 3.52 -2.81 -6.72
C HIS A 138 3.12 -1.98 -7.95
N PRO A 139 2.87 -2.58 -9.13
CA PRO A 139 2.50 -1.83 -10.33
C PRO A 139 1.25 -0.96 -10.18
N LEU A 140 0.26 -1.37 -9.39
CA LEU A 140 -0.92 -0.54 -9.09
C LEU A 140 -0.58 0.75 -8.32
N TYR A 141 0.51 0.76 -7.51
CA TYR A 141 1.06 2.01 -6.98
C TYR A 141 1.65 2.84 -8.12
N GLY A 142 2.46 2.19 -8.96
CA GLY A 142 3.00 2.74 -10.21
C GLY A 142 3.92 3.93 -10.03
N ASP A 143 4.09 4.67 -11.12
CA ASP A 143 4.90 5.88 -11.19
C ASP A 143 4.06 7.15 -10.92
N VAL A 144 2.72 7.01 -10.79
CA VAL A 144 1.78 8.08 -10.46
C VAL A 144 1.18 7.84 -9.07
N ALA A 145 1.62 8.64 -8.11
CA ALA A 145 1.19 8.60 -6.73
C ALA A 145 1.02 10.03 -6.19
N PRO A 146 0.22 10.26 -5.15
CA PRO A 146 0.06 11.58 -4.56
C PRO A 146 1.37 12.05 -3.92
N GLU A 147 1.63 13.34 -4.02
CA GLU A 147 2.74 14.02 -3.36
C GLU A 147 2.19 14.78 -2.15
N ILE A 148 2.06 14.09 -1.00
CA ILE A 148 1.55 14.58 0.28
C ILE A 148 2.49 14.18 1.42
N LEU A 149 2.39 14.87 2.57
CA LEU A 149 3.21 14.58 3.75
C LEU A 149 2.77 13.32 4.47
N ASN A 150 1.48 13.02 4.49
CA ASN A 150 0.97 11.83 5.15
C ASN A 150 1.63 10.55 4.60
N LEU A 151 2.13 9.71 5.51
CA LEU A 151 2.89 8.51 5.17
C LEU A 151 2.07 7.41 4.49
N ASN A 152 0.75 7.52 4.50
CA ASN A 152 -0.15 6.62 3.78
C ASN A 152 -0.10 6.83 2.25
N MET A 153 0.50 7.95 1.76
CA MET A 153 0.64 8.26 0.34
C MET A 153 -0.70 8.15 -0.41
N GLY A 154 -1.81 8.58 0.23
CA GLY A 154 -3.16 8.55 -0.32
C GLY A 154 -3.91 7.23 -0.15
N ALA A 155 -3.38 6.21 0.57
CA ALA A 155 -4.19 5.04 0.93
C ALA A 155 -5.34 5.44 1.89
N PRO A 156 -6.53 4.79 1.81
CA PRO A 156 -6.87 3.63 1.00
C PRO A 156 -7.32 3.92 -0.45
N PHE A 157 -7.31 5.19 -0.89
CA PHE A 157 -7.71 5.59 -2.25
C PHE A 157 -6.64 5.23 -3.30
N GLN A 158 -5.37 5.29 -2.90
CA GLN A 158 -4.21 4.88 -3.69
C GLN A 158 -3.77 3.48 -3.24
N PRO A 159 -3.72 2.48 -4.13
CA PRO A 159 -3.12 1.18 -3.80
C PRO A 159 -1.69 1.34 -3.32
N PHE A 160 -1.41 0.86 -2.11
CA PHE A 160 -0.11 1.01 -1.46
C PHE A 160 0.46 -0.35 -1.07
N SER A 161 1.46 -0.83 -1.79
CA SER A 161 2.16 -2.09 -1.51
C SER A 161 3.56 -2.07 -2.11
N ARG A 162 4.48 -2.76 -1.45
CA ARG A 162 5.77 -3.19 -2.02
C ARG A 162 5.83 -4.70 -1.95
N ALA A 163 6.17 -5.30 -3.09
CA ALA A 163 6.05 -6.74 -3.28
C ALA A 163 7.23 -7.30 -4.09
N PRO A 164 7.68 -8.53 -3.80
CA PRO A 164 8.58 -9.27 -4.68
C PRO A 164 7.91 -9.47 -6.04
N GLN A 165 8.66 -9.26 -7.11
CA GLN A 165 8.10 -9.31 -8.45
C GLN A 165 9.17 -9.55 -9.52
N VAL A 166 8.72 -10.08 -10.65
CA VAL A 166 9.43 -10.05 -11.92
C VAL A 166 8.66 -9.10 -12.83
N ARG A 167 9.28 -8.00 -13.21
CA ARG A 167 8.66 -6.95 -14.02
C ARG A 167 9.42 -6.73 -15.30
N TYR A 168 8.74 -6.85 -16.41
CA TYR A 168 9.25 -6.49 -17.73
C TYR A 168 8.64 -5.17 -18.19
N ARG A 169 9.47 -4.26 -18.71
CA ARG A 169 9.06 -3.01 -19.34
C ARG A 169 9.58 -2.98 -20.77
N PHE A 170 8.73 -2.57 -21.70
CA PHE A 170 9.09 -2.33 -23.09
C PHE A 170 8.68 -0.90 -23.46
N THR A 171 9.65 -0.10 -23.90
CA THR A 171 9.43 1.32 -24.24
C THR A 171 9.73 1.54 -25.71
N ARG A 172 8.77 2.10 -26.43
CA ARG A 172 8.94 2.50 -27.84
C ARG A 172 8.36 3.90 -28.05
N LYS A 173 9.21 4.85 -28.42
CA LYS A 173 8.86 6.28 -28.53
C LYS A 173 8.25 6.77 -27.20
N HIS A 174 6.97 7.06 -27.20
CA HIS A 174 6.23 7.58 -26.05
C HIS A 174 5.42 6.50 -25.31
N PHE A 175 5.38 5.30 -25.80
CA PHE A 175 4.60 4.21 -25.20
C PHE A 175 5.49 3.29 -24.40
N GLN A 176 5.05 2.96 -23.17
CA GLN A 176 5.68 1.98 -22.29
C GLN A 176 4.66 0.92 -21.91
N LEU A 177 4.94 -0.31 -22.29
CA LEU A 177 4.22 -1.50 -21.82
C LEU A 177 4.92 -2.02 -20.56
N THR A 178 4.13 -2.36 -19.52
CA THR A 178 4.60 -3.00 -18.30
C THR A 178 3.85 -4.30 -18.10
N ALA A 179 4.57 -5.40 -17.88
CA ALA A 179 4.02 -6.69 -17.47
C ALA A 179 4.75 -7.17 -16.21
N SER A 180 4.01 -7.68 -15.21
CA SER A 180 4.59 -8.15 -13.94
C SER A 180 3.93 -9.42 -13.44
N ALA A 181 4.73 -10.33 -12.90
CA ALA A 181 4.32 -11.39 -11.98
C ALA A 181 4.74 -10.97 -10.55
N ILE A 182 3.81 -11.04 -9.57
CA ILE A 182 3.95 -10.39 -8.27
C ILE A 182 3.60 -11.38 -7.16
N TRP A 183 4.39 -11.39 -6.08
CA TRP A 183 4.14 -12.18 -4.86
C TRP A 183 3.96 -11.26 -3.67
N GLN A 184 3.26 -11.73 -2.64
CA GLN A 184 3.05 -10.95 -1.42
C GLN A 184 4.16 -11.23 -0.39
N SER A 185 4.59 -10.21 0.36
CA SER A 185 5.56 -10.36 1.46
C SER A 185 5.22 -9.49 2.67
N GLN A 186 5.26 -8.16 2.56
CA GLN A 186 5.00 -7.23 3.66
C GLN A 186 3.53 -6.79 3.73
N TYR A 187 2.87 -6.77 2.60
CA TYR A 187 1.47 -6.42 2.43
C TYR A 187 0.75 -7.67 1.99
N LEU A 188 -0.23 -8.09 2.77
CA LEU A 188 -0.82 -9.42 2.69
C LEU A 188 -2.32 -9.34 2.46
N SER A 189 -2.84 -10.29 1.71
CA SER A 189 -4.29 -10.50 1.58
C SER A 189 -4.91 -10.84 2.93
N VAL A 190 -6.16 -10.44 3.10
CA VAL A 190 -7.00 -10.81 4.23
C VAL A 190 -7.77 -12.09 3.88
N GLY A 191 -7.95 -12.95 4.87
CA GLY A 191 -8.72 -14.17 4.77
C GLY A 191 -9.13 -14.68 6.14
N PRO A 192 -9.72 -15.89 6.26
CA PRO A 192 -10.18 -16.43 7.53
C PRO A 192 -9.02 -16.61 8.53
N ALA A 193 -9.30 -16.34 9.80
CA ALA A 193 -8.32 -16.48 10.88
C ALA A 193 -8.06 -17.94 11.25
N SER A 194 -8.99 -18.85 10.94
CA SER A 194 -8.85 -20.28 11.21
C SER A 194 -9.48 -21.13 10.08
N ASP A 195 -9.26 -22.44 10.16
CA ASP A 195 -9.82 -23.41 9.21
C ASP A 195 -11.24 -23.88 9.59
N LYS A 196 -11.86 -23.36 10.66
CA LYS A 196 -13.22 -23.74 11.07
C LYS A 196 -14.25 -23.34 10.01
N ALA A 197 -15.19 -24.22 9.73
CA ALA A 197 -16.34 -23.89 8.92
C ALA A 197 -17.17 -22.78 9.60
N GLY A 198 -17.62 -21.77 8.83
CA GLY A 198 -18.35 -20.62 9.37
C GLY A 198 -17.49 -19.58 10.10
N GLU A 199 -16.16 -19.65 10.00
CA GLU A 199 -15.28 -18.64 10.57
C GLU A 199 -15.44 -17.30 9.84
N THR A 200 -15.75 -16.24 10.59
CA THR A 200 -15.92 -14.88 10.08
C THR A 200 -14.82 -13.92 10.55
N SER A 201 -14.04 -14.32 11.58
CA SER A 201 -12.87 -13.55 11.98
C SER A 201 -11.78 -13.61 10.90
N THR A 202 -11.02 -12.53 10.75
CA THR A 202 -10.06 -12.39 9.65
C THR A 202 -8.63 -12.22 10.13
N SER A 203 -7.69 -12.68 9.32
CA SER A 203 -6.26 -12.45 9.52
C SER A 203 -5.58 -12.09 8.19
N LYS A 204 -4.38 -11.50 8.29
CA LYS A 204 -3.49 -11.27 7.14
C LYS A 204 -2.47 -12.39 7.07
N SER A 205 -2.35 -13.06 5.91
CA SER A 205 -1.42 -14.18 5.79
C SER A 205 -0.80 -14.30 4.39
N GLN A 206 0.50 -14.59 4.35
CA GLN A 206 1.20 -15.03 3.13
C GLN A 206 0.71 -16.37 2.60
N ASN A 207 0.12 -17.20 3.46
CA ASN A 207 -0.33 -18.54 3.07
C ASN A 207 -1.39 -18.48 1.98
N PHE A 208 -2.23 -17.44 1.93
CA PHE A 208 -3.30 -17.34 0.93
C PHE A 208 -2.76 -17.27 -0.51
N ILE A 209 -1.73 -16.48 -0.77
CA ILE A 209 -1.07 -16.43 -2.09
C ILE A 209 -0.12 -17.62 -2.29
N LYS A 210 0.60 -18.03 -1.23
CA LYS A 210 1.51 -19.18 -1.28
C LYS A 210 0.77 -20.47 -1.63
N ASN A 211 -0.37 -20.72 -1.00
CA ASN A 211 -1.20 -21.90 -1.23
C ASN A 211 -1.91 -21.89 -2.61
N SER A 212 -2.07 -20.71 -3.21
CA SER A 212 -2.62 -20.61 -4.57
C SER A 212 -1.66 -21.12 -5.63
N CYS A 213 -0.35 -21.09 -5.36
CA CYS A 213 0.75 -21.38 -6.31
C CYS A 213 0.73 -20.52 -7.58
N VAL A 214 -0.06 -19.44 -7.59
CA VAL A 214 -0.20 -18.53 -8.74
C VAL A 214 0.17 -17.11 -8.28
N PRO A 215 1.13 -16.44 -8.92
CA PRO A 215 1.41 -15.04 -8.62
C PRO A 215 0.25 -14.13 -9.06
N GLU A 216 0.21 -12.92 -8.54
CA GLU A 216 -0.61 -11.87 -9.12
C GLU A 216 -0.01 -11.42 -10.45
N PHE A 217 -0.85 -11.00 -11.39
CA PHE A 217 -0.39 -10.50 -12.68
C PHE A 217 -0.87 -9.07 -12.89
N TYR A 218 -0.03 -8.27 -13.51
CA TYR A 218 -0.37 -6.91 -13.94
C TYR A 218 0.12 -6.69 -15.36
N VAL A 219 -0.72 -6.08 -16.19
CA VAL A 219 -0.36 -5.55 -17.50
C VAL A 219 -0.90 -4.13 -17.61
N GLY A 220 -0.05 -3.18 -17.99
CA GLY A 220 -0.43 -1.80 -18.18
C GLY A 220 0.34 -1.14 -19.31
N MET A 221 -0.22 -0.07 -19.83
CA MET A 221 0.38 0.75 -20.89
C MET A 221 0.30 2.23 -20.52
N ASP A 222 1.44 2.91 -20.63
CA ASP A 222 1.57 4.34 -20.41
C ASP A 222 1.93 5.07 -21.71
N TYR A 223 1.35 6.23 -21.90
CA TYR A 223 1.85 7.27 -22.79
C TYR A 223 2.70 8.24 -21.97
N ARG A 224 3.96 8.45 -22.38
CA ARG A 224 4.95 9.22 -21.62
C ARG A 224 5.56 10.34 -22.48
N ARG A 225 5.48 11.54 -21.95
CA ARG A 225 6.21 12.73 -22.40
C ARG A 225 6.91 13.39 -21.21
N PRO A 226 7.83 14.34 -21.41
CA PRO A 226 8.51 15.02 -20.30
C PRO A 226 7.56 15.59 -19.24
N GLU A 227 6.43 16.14 -19.68
CA GLU A 227 5.43 16.77 -18.80
C GLU A 227 4.21 15.89 -18.50
N LEU A 228 4.03 14.77 -19.22
CA LEU A 228 2.80 13.99 -19.16
C LEU A 228 3.07 12.49 -19.04
N ILE A 229 2.46 11.87 -18.03
CA ILE A 229 2.28 10.41 -17.95
C ILE A 229 0.78 10.18 -17.92
N ALA A 230 0.25 9.38 -18.84
CA ALA A 230 -1.13 8.94 -18.84
C ALA A 230 -1.16 7.46 -19.20
N GLY A 231 -1.88 6.66 -18.43
CA GLY A 231 -1.90 5.22 -18.65
C GLY A 231 -3.06 4.53 -17.99
N ALA A 232 -3.13 3.24 -18.26
CA ALA A 232 -4.11 2.32 -17.67
C ALA A 232 -3.51 0.92 -17.55
N GLY A 233 -4.07 0.14 -16.63
CA GLY A 233 -3.63 -1.23 -16.43
C GLY A 233 -4.72 -2.13 -15.86
N VAL A 234 -4.47 -3.43 -15.99
CA VAL A 234 -5.32 -4.50 -15.45
C VAL A 234 -4.47 -5.37 -14.54
N HIS A 235 -5.04 -5.72 -13.40
CA HIS A 235 -4.43 -6.59 -12.40
C HIS A 235 -5.35 -7.79 -12.14
N VAL A 236 -4.75 -8.97 -12.00
CA VAL A 236 -5.45 -10.21 -11.66
C VAL A 236 -4.77 -10.85 -10.47
N SER A 237 -5.54 -11.22 -9.46
CA SER A 237 -5.08 -11.99 -8.31
C SER A 237 -5.95 -13.21 -8.09
N SER A 238 -5.35 -14.32 -7.65
CA SER A 238 -6.06 -15.53 -7.23
C SER A 238 -5.42 -16.05 -5.95
N ILE A 239 -6.16 -16.01 -4.87
CA ILE A 239 -5.72 -16.51 -3.56
C ILE A 239 -6.46 -17.79 -3.20
N ARG A 240 -5.87 -18.59 -2.30
CA ARG A 240 -6.49 -19.79 -1.74
C ARG A 240 -6.65 -19.59 -0.23
N PRO A 241 -7.86 -19.21 0.26
CA PRO A 241 -8.10 -18.86 1.64
C PRO A 241 -7.84 -20.03 2.61
N ARG A 242 -8.27 -21.24 2.23
CA ARG A 242 -8.08 -22.46 3.03
C ARG A 242 -7.64 -23.64 2.16
N THR A 243 -6.89 -24.55 2.74
CA THR A 243 -6.51 -25.85 2.14
C THR A 243 -7.16 -27.02 2.84
N LYS A 244 -7.76 -26.75 3.99
CA LYS A 244 -8.56 -27.68 4.81
C LYS A 244 -9.69 -26.93 5.48
N SER A 245 -10.73 -27.66 5.87
CA SER A 245 -11.86 -27.16 6.64
C SER A 245 -12.11 -28.08 7.83
N VAL A 246 -12.51 -27.51 8.97
CA VAL A 246 -12.84 -28.24 10.19
C VAL A 246 -14.34 -28.10 10.44
N VAL A 247 -15.05 -29.23 10.47
CA VAL A 247 -16.48 -29.32 10.77
C VAL A 247 -16.66 -30.24 11.98
N GLY A 248 -17.03 -29.69 13.15
CA GLY A 248 -17.04 -30.43 14.40
C GLY A 248 -15.64 -30.94 14.76
N SER A 249 -15.47 -32.25 14.83
CA SER A 249 -14.19 -32.94 15.07
C SER A 249 -13.44 -33.30 13.78
N ASP A 250 -14.10 -33.22 12.63
CA ASP A 250 -13.58 -33.76 11.37
C ASP A 250 -12.86 -32.70 10.57
N THR A 251 -11.81 -33.12 9.85
CA THR A 251 -11.03 -32.25 8.97
C THR A 251 -11.09 -32.74 7.54
N TYR A 252 -11.46 -31.86 6.63
CA TYR A 252 -11.60 -32.13 5.21
C TYR A 252 -10.59 -31.32 4.41
N LYS A 253 -10.05 -31.92 3.34
CA LYS A 253 -9.26 -31.18 2.33
C LYS A 253 -10.23 -30.39 1.46
N VAL A 254 -9.93 -29.07 1.25
CA VAL A 254 -10.72 -28.19 0.39
C VAL A 254 -9.82 -27.49 -0.65
N ASP A 255 -10.40 -27.06 -1.77
CA ASP A 255 -9.71 -26.33 -2.83
C ASP A 255 -10.42 -25.01 -3.15
N GLU A 256 -10.48 -24.13 -2.18
CA GLU A 256 -11.18 -22.85 -2.26
C GLU A 256 -10.31 -21.80 -2.94
N ARG A 257 -10.93 -21.00 -3.86
CA ARG A 257 -10.23 -19.90 -4.54
C ARG A 257 -11.07 -18.64 -4.59
N VAL A 258 -10.37 -17.50 -4.48
CA VAL A 258 -10.93 -16.18 -4.75
C VAL A 258 -10.11 -15.56 -5.86
N THR A 259 -10.73 -15.33 -7.01
CA THR A 259 -10.09 -14.67 -8.15
C THR A 259 -10.72 -13.31 -8.38
N GLY A 260 -9.91 -12.27 -8.43
CA GLY A 260 -10.32 -10.88 -8.66
C GLY A 260 -9.62 -10.28 -9.87
N VAL A 261 -10.35 -9.46 -10.63
CA VAL A 261 -9.82 -8.67 -11.75
C VAL A 261 -10.05 -7.20 -11.42
N SER A 262 -8.97 -6.43 -11.35
CA SER A 262 -9.01 -4.99 -11.06
C SER A 262 -8.46 -4.20 -12.24
N ALA A 263 -8.96 -2.99 -12.42
CA ALA A 263 -8.47 -2.07 -13.45
C ALA A 263 -8.11 -0.72 -12.83
N GLU A 264 -7.14 -0.03 -13.42
CA GLU A 264 -6.77 1.32 -13.01
C GLU A 264 -6.49 2.20 -14.23
N ALA A 265 -6.68 3.51 -14.05
CA ALA A 265 -6.25 4.55 -14.98
C ALA A 265 -5.61 5.69 -14.21
N HIS A 266 -4.57 6.29 -14.76
CA HIS A 266 -3.80 7.33 -14.10
C HIS A 266 -3.32 8.41 -15.04
N LEU A 267 -3.10 9.60 -14.45
CA LEU A 267 -2.59 10.79 -15.11
C LEU A 267 -1.62 11.52 -14.19
N LYS A 268 -0.48 11.98 -14.72
CA LYS A 268 0.40 12.95 -14.06
C LYS A 268 0.83 13.97 -15.10
N TYR A 269 0.54 15.24 -14.82
CA TYR A 269 0.99 16.38 -15.60
C TYR A 269 1.87 17.27 -14.73
N THR A 270 3.07 17.59 -15.21
CA THR A 270 4.02 18.45 -14.51
C THR A 270 4.53 19.51 -15.50
N HIS A 271 4.25 20.77 -15.22
CA HIS A 271 4.74 21.87 -16.02
C HIS A 271 5.30 22.96 -15.12
N GLU A 272 6.59 23.29 -15.29
CA GLU A 272 7.34 24.26 -14.48
C GLU A 272 7.23 24.04 -12.97
N ARG A 273 6.25 24.70 -12.33
CA ARG A 273 5.97 24.65 -10.88
C ARG A 273 4.65 23.97 -10.55
N PHE A 274 3.88 23.62 -11.56
CA PHE A 274 2.55 23.03 -11.42
C PHE A 274 2.63 21.50 -11.53
N LEU A 275 1.95 20.81 -10.62
CA LEU A 275 1.73 19.38 -10.62
C LEU A 275 0.23 19.10 -10.54
N LEU A 276 -0.25 18.25 -11.43
CA LEU A 276 -1.55 17.63 -11.35
C LEU A 276 -1.35 16.12 -11.45
N SER A 277 -1.86 15.34 -10.51
CA SER A 277 -1.89 13.90 -10.64
C SER A 277 -3.22 13.33 -10.16
N ALA A 278 -3.67 12.26 -10.82
CA ALA A 278 -4.93 11.60 -10.53
C ALA A 278 -4.83 10.11 -10.83
N LYS A 279 -5.61 9.31 -10.14
CA LYS A 279 -5.80 7.89 -10.43
C LYS A 279 -7.19 7.45 -10.04
N SER A 280 -7.75 6.55 -10.83
CA SER A 280 -8.99 5.82 -10.52
C SER A 280 -8.73 4.32 -10.56
N VAL A 281 -9.26 3.59 -9.59
CA VAL A 281 -9.09 2.14 -9.46
C VAL A 281 -10.46 1.50 -9.27
N LEU A 282 -10.82 0.58 -10.12
CA LEU A 282 -11.92 -0.36 -9.90
C LEU A 282 -11.30 -1.66 -9.34
N GLY A 283 -11.36 -1.78 -8.02
CA GLY A 283 -10.71 -2.86 -7.28
C GLY A 283 -11.62 -4.04 -7.02
N THR A 284 -11.07 -5.25 -7.05
CA THR A 284 -11.70 -6.49 -6.59
C THR A 284 -10.74 -7.22 -5.66
N ASN A 285 -11.07 -7.29 -4.36
CA ASN A 285 -10.25 -7.95 -3.33
C ASN A 285 -8.77 -7.47 -3.34
N LEU A 286 -8.53 -6.16 -3.26
CA LEU A 286 -7.19 -5.57 -3.25
C LEU A 286 -6.65 -5.33 -1.81
N THR A 287 -7.04 -6.15 -0.82
CA THR A 287 -6.67 -5.94 0.59
C THR A 287 -5.16 -5.93 0.82
N GLN A 288 -4.37 -6.64 0.00
CA GLN A 288 -2.90 -6.63 0.02
C GLN A 288 -2.28 -5.32 -0.49
N THR A 289 -3.06 -4.40 -0.97
CA THR A 289 -2.58 -3.08 -1.40
C THR A 289 -3.01 -1.95 -0.47
N SER A 290 -3.31 -2.26 0.80
CA SER A 290 -3.77 -1.29 1.80
C SER A 290 -5.01 -0.51 1.35
N THR A 291 -5.90 -1.17 0.61
CA THR A 291 -7.22 -0.64 0.23
C THR A 291 -8.32 -1.34 1.01
N VAL A 292 -9.51 -0.77 0.99
CA VAL A 292 -10.74 -1.35 1.52
C VAL A 292 -11.25 -2.41 0.54
N GLY A 293 -11.89 -3.46 1.06
CA GLY A 293 -12.49 -4.52 0.26
C GLY A 293 -12.26 -5.91 0.86
N GLY A 294 -12.47 -6.93 0.04
CA GLY A 294 -12.39 -8.33 0.43
C GLY A 294 -13.24 -9.20 -0.47
N TYR A 295 -13.88 -10.21 0.08
CA TYR A 295 -14.75 -11.12 -0.65
C TYR A 295 -15.84 -11.68 0.26
N GLY A 296 -16.92 -12.12 -0.35
CA GLY A 296 -18.06 -12.74 0.34
C GLY A 296 -18.12 -14.24 0.10
N ILE A 297 -18.64 -14.96 1.09
CA ILE A 297 -18.97 -16.39 1.03
C ILE A 297 -20.30 -16.54 0.29
N THR A 298 -20.36 -17.33 -0.77
CA THR A 298 -21.57 -17.54 -1.57
C THR A 298 -22.28 -18.85 -1.26
N SER A 299 -21.53 -19.87 -0.85
CA SER A 299 -22.07 -21.14 -0.38
C SER A 299 -21.08 -21.83 0.55
N VAL A 300 -21.61 -22.72 1.39
CA VAL A 300 -20.85 -23.62 2.29
C VAL A 300 -21.37 -25.03 2.11
N ASP A 301 -20.51 -25.99 1.78
CA ASP A 301 -20.87 -27.40 1.78
C ASP A 301 -21.14 -27.88 3.22
N PRO A 302 -22.30 -28.40 3.54
CA PRO A 302 -22.67 -28.73 4.92
C PRO A 302 -21.86 -29.91 5.49
N ARG A 303 -21.29 -30.77 4.66
CA ARG A 303 -20.51 -31.94 5.08
C ARG A 303 -19.04 -31.61 5.26
N THR A 304 -18.45 -30.93 4.29
CA THR A 304 -17.00 -30.65 4.26
C THR A 304 -16.65 -29.26 4.76
N GLY A 305 -17.62 -28.36 4.87
CA GLY A 305 -17.38 -26.95 5.18
C GLY A 305 -16.63 -26.19 4.09
N GLU A 306 -16.47 -26.76 2.87
CA GLU A 306 -15.84 -26.08 1.74
C GLU A 306 -16.69 -24.88 1.31
N GLN A 307 -16.04 -23.75 1.03
CA GLN A 307 -16.70 -22.51 0.71
C GLN A 307 -16.45 -22.09 -0.75
N THR A 308 -17.42 -21.45 -1.34
CA THR A 308 -17.25 -20.70 -2.59
C THR A 308 -17.33 -19.21 -2.32
N TYR A 309 -16.65 -18.41 -3.15
CA TYR A 309 -16.48 -16.99 -2.89
C TYR A 309 -16.78 -16.11 -4.11
N THR A 310 -17.13 -14.86 -3.82
CA THR A 310 -17.20 -13.78 -4.81
C THR A 310 -16.46 -12.55 -4.26
N PRO A 311 -15.58 -11.89 -5.05
CA PRO A 311 -14.89 -10.71 -4.58
C PRO A 311 -15.84 -9.53 -4.40
N LEU A 312 -15.61 -8.71 -3.35
CA LEU A 312 -16.21 -7.39 -3.22
C LEU A 312 -15.52 -6.43 -4.19
N ARG A 313 -16.31 -5.55 -4.77
CA ARG A 313 -15.84 -4.51 -5.70
C ARG A 313 -15.82 -3.16 -5.00
N THR A 314 -14.78 -2.39 -5.24
CA THR A 314 -14.62 -1.02 -4.75
C THR A 314 -14.22 -0.10 -5.90
N SER A 315 -14.70 1.14 -5.86
CA SER A 315 -14.21 2.20 -6.74
C SER A 315 -13.48 3.23 -5.89
N ALA A 316 -12.24 3.52 -6.22
CA ALA A 316 -11.42 4.51 -5.53
C ALA A 316 -10.82 5.48 -6.54
N THR A 317 -10.98 6.78 -6.30
CA THR A 317 -10.44 7.84 -7.17
C THR A 317 -9.80 8.91 -6.30
N TRP A 318 -8.66 9.42 -6.74
CA TRP A 318 -8.01 10.55 -6.08
C TRP A 318 -7.45 11.56 -7.08
N LEU A 319 -7.33 12.79 -6.60
CA LEU A 319 -6.74 13.94 -7.27
C LEU A 319 -5.74 14.62 -6.34
N ASN A 320 -4.57 15.00 -6.87
CA ASN A 320 -3.57 15.77 -6.14
C ASN A 320 -3.06 16.90 -7.02
N VAL A 321 -3.09 18.11 -6.50
CA VAL A 321 -2.62 19.34 -7.15
C VAL A 321 -1.59 19.99 -6.26
N ALA A 322 -0.47 20.42 -6.82
CA ALA A 322 0.55 21.17 -6.09
C ALA A 322 1.13 22.29 -6.96
N TYR A 323 1.59 23.36 -6.33
CA TYR A 323 2.22 24.48 -7.02
C TYR A 323 3.40 25.02 -6.21
N GLY A 324 4.47 25.35 -6.92
CA GLY A 324 5.66 25.95 -6.30
C GLY A 324 6.82 24.99 -6.12
N LYS A 325 7.97 25.55 -5.72
CA LYS A 325 9.22 24.82 -5.46
C LYS A 325 9.65 24.98 -3.99
N THR A 326 10.04 26.21 -3.61
CA THR A 326 10.47 26.51 -2.23
C THR A 326 9.28 26.48 -1.27
N TRP A 327 8.29 27.31 -1.47
CA TRP A 327 6.98 27.21 -0.85
C TRP A 327 6.08 26.45 -1.80
N ARG A 328 5.50 25.34 -1.30
CA ARG A 328 4.74 24.44 -2.15
C ARG A 328 3.45 24.02 -1.45
N PRO A 329 2.37 24.81 -1.64
CA PRO A 329 1.02 24.36 -1.28
C PRO A 329 0.62 23.16 -2.14
N ALA A 330 -0.16 22.25 -1.53
CA ALA A 330 -0.76 21.12 -2.22
C ALA A 330 -2.14 20.80 -1.67
N LEU A 331 -2.98 20.24 -2.54
CA LEU A 331 -4.30 19.72 -2.19
C LEU A 331 -4.41 18.27 -2.64
N PHE A 332 -5.06 17.46 -1.83
CA PHE A 332 -5.41 16.09 -2.18
C PHE A 332 -6.88 15.83 -1.88
N PHE A 333 -7.57 15.14 -2.79
CA PHE A 333 -8.93 14.67 -2.63
C PHE A 333 -8.97 13.19 -2.97
N GLY A 334 -9.57 12.40 -2.08
CA GLY A 334 -9.80 10.98 -2.27
C GLY A 334 -11.25 10.63 -2.03
N TYR A 335 -11.83 9.83 -2.93
CA TYR A 335 -13.16 9.25 -2.77
C TYR A 335 -13.14 7.76 -3.04
N LEU A 336 -13.78 6.97 -2.16
CA LEU A 336 -13.91 5.54 -2.29
C LEU A 336 -15.37 5.13 -2.03
N LYS A 337 -15.88 4.19 -2.84
CA LYS A 337 -17.22 3.61 -2.72
C LYS A 337 -17.15 2.10 -2.73
N ASN A 338 -17.83 1.45 -1.78
CA ASN A 338 -18.11 0.02 -1.80
C ASN A 338 -19.25 -0.26 -2.78
N LEU A 339 -18.99 -1.10 -3.77
CA LEU A 339 -19.95 -1.48 -4.81
C LEU A 339 -20.60 -2.84 -4.52
N GLY A 340 -20.20 -3.50 -3.42
CA GLY A 340 -20.68 -4.83 -3.04
C GLY A 340 -20.20 -5.96 -3.95
N ALA A 341 -20.78 -7.12 -3.77
CA ALA A 341 -20.51 -8.33 -4.55
C ALA A 341 -21.37 -8.42 -5.82
N SER A 342 -20.98 -9.26 -6.78
CA SER A 342 -21.79 -9.53 -7.98
C SER A 342 -22.99 -10.45 -7.69
N THR A 343 -22.85 -11.35 -6.70
CA THR A 343 -23.84 -12.34 -6.29
C THR A 343 -24.22 -12.17 -4.82
N LYS A 344 -25.24 -12.90 -4.35
CA LYS A 344 -25.59 -12.94 -2.93
C LYS A 344 -24.47 -13.58 -2.11
N VAL A 345 -24.26 -13.10 -0.89
CA VAL A 345 -23.28 -13.59 0.08
C VAL A 345 -23.94 -13.82 1.43
N SER A 346 -23.49 -14.83 2.17
CA SER A 346 -23.91 -15.06 3.55
C SER A 346 -23.07 -14.24 4.55
N ASP A 347 -21.77 -14.12 4.28
CA ASP A 347 -20.79 -13.43 5.11
C ASP A 347 -19.72 -12.77 4.26
N VAL A 348 -18.94 -11.86 4.86
CA VAL A 348 -17.86 -11.13 4.18
C VAL A 348 -16.56 -11.20 4.98
N LEU A 349 -15.44 -11.38 4.27
CA LEU A 349 -14.08 -11.42 4.79
C LEU A 349 -13.26 -10.31 4.11
N GLY A 350 -12.66 -9.41 4.89
CA GLY A 350 -11.91 -8.31 4.28
C GLY A 350 -11.46 -7.23 5.26
N THR A 351 -11.21 -6.05 4.74
CA THR A 351 -10.85 -4.85 5.49
C THR A 351 -11.87 -3.76 5.20
N GLY A 352 -12.49 -3.17 6.24
CA GLY A 352 -13.49 -2.12 6.09
C GLY A 352 -14.71 -2.56 5.27
N THR A 353 -15.14 -3.82 5.42
CA THR A 353 -16.27 -4.40 4.68
C THR A 353 -17.61 -3.78 5.06
N ASN A 354 -17.68 -3.13 6.22
CA ASN A 354 -18.82 -2.36 6.71
C ASN A 354 -18.82 -0.88 6.26
N LEU A 355 -17.77 -0.42 5.57
CA LEU A 355 -17.74 0.90 4.96
C LEU A 355 -18.58 0.94 3.69
N ASP A 356 -19.42 1.98 3.56
CA ASP A 356 -20.11 2.33 2.33
C ASP A 356 -19.24 3.26 1.48
N GLN A 357 -18.74 4.34 2.07
CA GLN A 357 -17.96 5.38 1.39
C GLN A 357 -16.87 5.93 2.28
N LEU A 358 -15.84 6.47 1.66
CA LEU A 358 -14.81 7.31 2.29
C LEU A 358 -14.58 8.56 1.43
N LEU A 359 -14.40 9.70 2.08
CA LEU A 359 -13.97 10.94 1.44
C LEU A 359 -12.85 11.55 2.27
N ASN A 360 -11.76 11.92 1.61
CA ASN A 360 -10.66 12.65 2.24
C ASN A 360 -10.39 13.94 1.48
N ALA A 361 -10.26 15.04 2.23
CA ALA A 361 -9.79 16.31 1.72
C ALA A 361 -8.58 16.75 2.55
N THR A 362 -7.45 17.00 1.88
CA THR A 362 -6.18 17.35 2.52
C THR A 362 -5.63 18.63 1.92
N ALA A 363 -5.18 19.54 2.78
CA ALA A 363 -4.43 20.73 2.43
C ALA A 363 -3.05 20.68 3.09
N GLU A 364 -2.02 20.97 2.32
CA GLU A 364 -0.62 20.89 2.73
C GLU A 364 0.13 22.16 2.34
N LEU A 365 1.09 22.57 3.17
CA LEU A 365 2.09 23.56 2.84
C LEU A 365 3.47 23.03 3.22
N THR A 366 4.39 22.98 2.25
CA THR A 366 5.79 22.62 2.51
C THR A 366 6.74 23.77 2.16
N TYR A 367 7.83 23.86 2.95
CA TYR A 367 8.98 24.71 2.69
C TYR A 367 10.19 23.82 2.39
N ASN A 368 10.75 23.97 1.18
CA ASN A 368 11.84 23.17 0.67
C ASN A 368 13.07 24.04 0.42
N ARG A 369 14.19 23.78 1.10
CA ARG A 369 15.43 24.53 0.92
C ARG A 369 16.65 23.63 1.14
N GLY A 370 17.45 23.44 0.07
CA GLY A 370 18.60 22.53 0.13
C GLY A 370 18.16 21.11 0.51
N ASN A 371 18.75 20.59 1.55
CA ASN A 371 18.47 19.24 2.07
C ASN A 371 17.26 19.19 3.02
N TRP A 372 16.62 20.32 3.31
CA TRP A 372 15.53 20.43 4.26
C TRP A 372 14.18 20.51 3.58
N LYS A 373 13.21 19.77 4.12
CA LYS A 373 11.79 19.93 3.89
C LYS A 373 11.08 20.04 5.23
N LEU A 374 10.39 21.14 5.45
CA LEU A 374 9.49 21.35 6.58
C LEU A 374 8.08 21.43 6.05
N GLY A 375 7.09 20.92 6.75
CA GLY A 375 5.73 20.99 6.25
C GLY A 375 4.68 20.77 7.32
N ALA A 376 3.49 21.29 7.02
CA ALA A 376 2.26 21.04 7.77
C ALA A 376 1.17 20.58 6.81
N GLU A 377 0.37 19.63 7.26
CA GLU A 377 -0.75 19.05 6.52
C GLU A 377 -1.96 18.96 7.45
N TYR A 378 -3.11 19.36 6.93
CA TYR A 378 -4.41 19.12 7.56
C TYR A 378 -5.26 18.25 6.65
N SER A 379 -5.86 17.20 7.21
CA SER A 379 -6.75 16.27 6.52
C SER A 379 -8.08 16.16 7.25
N LEU A 380 -9.17 16.27 6.49
CA LEU A 380 -10.52 15.91 6.89
C LEU A 380 -10.89 14.59 6.23
N CYS A 381 -11.21 13.58 7.02
CA CYS A 381 -11.69 12.30 6.51
C CYS A 381 -13.08 11.98 7.04
N ASN A 382 -14.02 11.77 6.13
CA ASN A 382 -15.37 11.29 6.41
C ASN A 382 -15.46 9.82 6.01
N ALA A 383 -15.97 8.99 6.91
CA ALA A 383 -16.33 7.60 6.66
C ALA A 383 -17.83 7.43 6.83
N TRP A 384 -18.47 6.78 5.89
CA TRP A 384 -19.87 6.34 5.97
C TRP A 384 -19.87 4.85 6.25
N TYR A 385 -20.42 4.48 7.39
CA TYR A 385 -20.59 3.08 7.81
C TYR A 385 -22.01 2.62 7.51
N GLY A 386 -22.14 1.43 6.93
CA GLY A 386 -23.45 0.87 6.61
C GLY A 386 -24.18 0.42 7.85
N ASP A 387 -25.46 0.86 7.98
CA ASP A 387 -26.39 0.40 9.02
C ASP A 387 -27.17 -0.84 8.56
N GLU A 388 -27.50 -0.88 7.27
CA GLU A 388 -28.19 -1.98 6.63
C GLU A 388 -27.48 -2.38 5.32
N PHE A 389 -27.46 -3.67 5.05
CA PHE A 389 -26.80 -4.21 3.85
C PHE A 389 -27.76 -5.05 3.02
N SER A 390 -27.64 -4.92 1.71
CA SER A 390 -28.28 -5.84 0.75
C SER A 390 -27.65 -7.24 0.84
N ALA A 391 -28.34 -8.23 0.28
CA ALA A 391 -27.80 -9.59 0.15
C ALA A 391 -26.48 -9.68 -0.66
N LYS A 392 -26.05 -8.57 -1.29
CA LYS A 392 -24.78 -8.47 -2.03
C LYS A 392 -23.73 -7.64 -1.29
N ALA A 393 -23.88 -7.47 0.03
CA ALA A 393 -22.99 -6.68 0.89
C ALA A 393 -22.79 -5.22 0.42
N LYS A 394 -23.82 -4.63 -0.21
CA LYS A 394 -23.86 -3.20 -0.54
C LYS A 394 -24.70 -2.49 0.53
N ALA A 395 -24.21 -1.41 1.11
CA ALA A 395 -24.96 -0.62 2.07
C ALA A 395 -26.23 -0.04 1.44
N LEU A 396 -27.34 -0.13 2.16
CA LEU A 396 -28.65 0.43 1.84
C LEU A 396 -28.92 1.74 2.59
N SER A 397 -28.43 1.82 3.84
CA SER A 397 -28.39 2.99 4.67
C SER A 397 -27.01 3.12 5.33
N SER A 398 -26.65 4.31 5.76
CA SER A 398 -25.36 4.56 6.40
C SER A 398 -25.37 5.81 7.28
N HIS A 399 -24.54 5.80 8.32
CA HIS A 399 -24.24 6.97 9.14
C HIS A 399 -22.78 7.41 8.94
N THR A 400 -22.46 8.63 9.35
CA THR A 400 -21.13 9.24 9.18
C THR A 400 -20.37 9.34 10.47
N VAL A 401 -19.05 9.14 10.37
CA VAL A 401 -18.07 9.54 11.37
C VAL A 401 -16.95 10.34 10.70
N MET A 402 -16.34 11.27 11.43
CA MET A 402 -15.31 12.17 10.91
C MET A 402 -14.05 12.10 11.76
N ASN A 403 -12.91 12.33 11.12
CA ASN A 403 -11.65 12.61 11.80
C ASN A 403 -10.98 13.84 11.17
N HIS A 404 -10.49 14.71 12.04
CA HIS A 404 -9.59 15.80 11.68
C HIS A 404 -8.18 15.38 12.07
N ARG A 405 -7.26 15.40 11.10
CA ARG A 405 -5.86 15.06 11.31
C ARG A 405 -4.97 16.24 10.98
N VAL A 406 -4.01 16.53 11.87
CA VAL A 406 -2.92 17.47 11.63
C VAL A 406 -1.61 16.68 11.62
N VAL A 407 -0.74 16.95 10.67
CA VAL A 407 0.62 16.39 10.61
C VAL A 407 1.61 17.54 10.43
N MET A 408 2.67 17.55 11.24
CA MET A 408 3.82 18.43 11.07
C MET A 408 5.06 17.56 10.84
N THR A 409 5.85 17.90 9.83
CA THR A 409 6.98 17.06 9.41
C THR A 409 8.23 17.88 9.21
N ALA A 410 9.36 17.37 9.72
CA ALA A 410 10.70 17.86 9.40
C ALA A 410 11.51 16.72 8.77
N ILE A 411 12.10 17.00 7.60
CA ILE A 411 12.89 16.02 6.85
C ILE A 411 14.25 16.65 6.51
N TYR A 412 15.32 15.93 6.84
CA TYR A 412 16.68 16.21 6.35
C TYR A 412 17.11 15.07 5.42
N GLN A 413 17.44 15.41 4.17
CA GLN A 413 17.88 14.45 3.14
C GLN A 413 19.38 14.54 2.91
N PHE A 414 20.06 13.42 2.65
CA PHE A 414 21.50 13.35 2.37
C PHE A 414 21.81 12.29 1.31
#